data_ece806f9d2099754a039075d5e56c50b
#
_entry.id   ece806f9d2099754a039075d5e56c50b
#
_cell.length_a   1.000
_cell.length_b   1.000
_cell.length_c   1.000
_cell.angle_alpha   90.00
_cell.angle_beta   90.00
_cell.angle_gamma   90.00
#
_symmetry.space_group_name_H-M   'P 1'
#
loop_
_entity.id
_entity.type
_entity.pdbx_description
1 polymer ?
#
loop_
_entity_poly.entity_id
_entity_poly.type
_entity_poly.pdbx_seq_one_letter_code
_entity_poly.pdbx_strand_id
1 'polypeptide(L)'
;MIQRLEPSPGVLYVVGTPIGNLGDLSPRAISLLRKVSLIACEDTRHSGQMLKRIGAKAPLLSFYKHNTKSRLPQLIELLENGQSLALISDA
;
A
#
# COMPACT_ATOMS: atom_id res chain seq x y z
N MET A 1 -23.11 -8.16 10.07
CA MET A 1 -22.46 -7.57 8.90
C MET A 1 -21.11 -8.23 8.68
N ILE A 2 -20.92 -8.81 7.52
CA ILE A 2 -19.66 -9.44 7.19
C ILE A 2 -18.71 -8.36 6.68
N GLN A 3 -17.60 -8.18 7.40
CA GLN A 3 -16.58 -7.24 6.99
C GLN A 3 -15.74 -7.85 5.88
N ARG A 4 -15.64 -7.16 4.76
CA ARG A 4 -14.78 -7.61 3.66
C ARG A 4 -13.32 -7.42 4.05
N LEU A 5 -12.57 -8.50 4.08
CA LEU A 5 -11.13 -8.48 4.26
C LEU A 5 -10.38 -8.37 2.93
N GLU A 6 -11.10 -8.58 1.81
CA GLU A 6 -10.53 -8.47 0.48
C GLU A 6 -10.59 -7.03 -0.01
N PRO A 7 -9.52 -6.50 -0.63
CA PRO A 7 -9.58 -5.18 -1.23
C PRO A 7 -10.52 -5.15 -2.43
N SER A 8 -11.20 -4.03 -2.60
CA SER A 8 -12.11 -3.84 -3.75
C SER A 8 -11.33 -3.51 -5.01
N PRO A 9 -11.77 -4.04 -6.18
CA PRO A 9 -11.10 -3.71 -7.45
C PRO A 9 -11.13 -2.22 -7.75
N GLY A 10 -10.04 -1.71 -8.31
CA GLY A 10 -9.96 -0.32 -8.75
C GLY A 10 -9.93 0.71 -7.63
N VAL A 11 -9.57 0.31 -6.42
CA VAL A 11 -9.54 1.21 -5.26
C VAL A 11 -8.12 1.38 -4.75
N LEU A 12 -7.75 2.63 -4.49
CA LEU A 12 -6.51 2.97 -3.82
C LEU A 12 -6.79 3.18 -2.34
N TYR A 13 -6.13 2.40 -1.51
CA TYR A 13 -6.25 2.50 -0.06
C TYR A 13 -5.08 3.28 0.51
N VAL A 14 -5.37 4.34 1.25
CA VAL A 14 -4.33 5.09 1.95
C VAL A 14 -4.21 4.52 3.35
N VAL A 15 -3.02 3.99 3.65
CA VAL A 15 -2.76 3.34 4.93
C VAL A 15 -1.74 4.18 5.70
N GLY A 16 -2.19 4.76 6.81
CA GLY A 16 -1.29 5.47 7.72
C GLY A 16 -0.48 4.47 8.52
N THR A 17 0.84 4.65 8.54
CA THR A 17 1.71 3.79 9.31
C THR A 17 2.32 4.59 10.46
N PRO A 18 2.27 4.06 11.69
CA PRO A 18 2.94 4.71 12.81
C PRO A 18 4.45 4.71 12.58
N ILE A 19 5.10 5.82 12.89
CA ILE A 19 6.54 5.92 12.75
C ILE A 19 7.22 4.91 13.67
N GLY A 20 7.92 3.96 13.07
CA GLY A 20 8.79 3.04 13.81
C GLY A 20 8.13 1.90 14.56
N ASN A 21 6.80 1.72 14.48
CA ASN A 21 6.16 0.65 15.25
C ASN A 21 5.07 -0.08 14.46
N LEU A 22 5.42 -1.26 13.95
CA LEU A 22 4.50 -2.14 13.23
C LEU A 22 3.39 -2.70 14.12
N GLY A 23 3.63 -2.80 15.41
CA GLY A 23 2.64 -3.32 16.35
C GLY A 23 1.38 -2.46 16.42
N ASP A 24 1.47 -1.21 15.96
CA ASP A 24 0.32 -0.31 15.95
C ASP A 24 -0.54 -0.41 14.69
N LEU A 25 -0.13 -1.22 13.71
CA LEU A 25 -0.98 -1.49 12.56
C LEU A 25 -2.12 -2.41 12.96
N SER A 26 -3.33 -2.03 12.55
CA SER A 26 -4.50 -2.88 12.81
C SER A 26 -4.41 -4.19 12.02
N PRO A 27 -5.04 -5.26 12.50
CA PRO A 27 -5.13 -6.51 11.72
C PRO A 27 -5.75 -6.29 10.35
N ARG A 28 -6.69 -5.36 10.23
CA ARG A 28 -7.32 -5.01 8.96
C ARG A 28 -6.33 -4.38 7.99
N ALA A 29 -5.49 -3.46 8.47
CA ALA A 29 -4.46 -2.84 7.64
C ALA A 29 -3.44 -3.88 7.17
N ILE A 30 -3.03 -4.77 8.06
CA ILE A 30 -2.10 -5.84 7.71
C ILE A 30 -2.70 -6.75 6.64
N SER A 31 -3.95 -7.16 6.82
CA SER A 31 -4.64 -8.00 5.85
C SER A 31 -4.73 -7.32 4.48
N LEU A 32 -5.07 -6.05 4.47
CA LEU A 32 -5.16 -5.26 3.24
C LEU A 32 -3.82 -5.20 2.52
N LEU A 33 -2.74 -4.89 3.24
CA LEU A 33 -1.40 -4.79 2.66
C LEU A 33 -0.91 -6.11 2.10
N ARG A 34 -1.35 -7.23 2.64
CA ARG A 34 -1.01 -8.55 2.12
C ARG A 34 -1.72 -8.88 0.81
N LYS A 35 -2.84 -8.23 0.52
CA LYS A 35 -3.73 -8.62 -0.59
C LYS A 35 -3.74 -7.67 -1.77
N VAL A 36 -3.28 -6.44 -1.60
CA VAL A 36 -3.23 -5.50 -2.72
C VAL A 36 -2.22 -5.93 -3.77
N SER A 37 -2.41 -5.44 -5.00
CA SER A 37 -1.56 -5.81 -6.13
C SER A 37 -0.24 -5.06 -6.15
N LEU A 38 -0.20 -3.85 -5.57
CA LEU A 38 0.99 -3.01 -5.54
C LEU A 38 0.90 -2.07 -4.36
N ILE A 39 2.04 -1.76 -3.78
CA ILE A 39 2.12 -0.82 -2.66
C ILE A 39 3.02 0.33 -3.04
N ALA A 40 2.45 1.53 -3.06
CA ALA A 40 3.20 2.76 -3.27
C ALA A 40 3.66 3.30 -1.92
N CYS A 41 4.89 3.75 -1.84
CA CYS A 41 5.46 4.25 -0.59
C CYS A 41 6.56 5.27 -0.89
N GLU A 42 6.80 6.16 0.05
CA GLU A 42 7.80 7.21 -0.14
C GLU A 42 9.21 6.62 -0.17
N ASP A 43 9.54 5.78 0.80
CA ASP A 43 10.84 5.13 0.88
C ASP A 43 10.69 3.62 0.81
N THR A 44 11.06 3.04 -0.34
CA THR A 44 10.90 1.61 -0.57
C THR A 44 11.81 0.75 0.30
N ARG A 45 12.95 1.28 0.73
CA ARG A 45 13.84 0.51 1.61
C ARG A 45 13.24 0.33 2.99
N HIS A 46 12.79 1.43 3.57
CA HIS A 46 12.20 1.43 4.90
C HIS A 46 10.90 0.64 4.91
N SER A 47 10.01 0.96 3.99
CA SER A 47 8.72 0.28 3.88
C SER A 47 8.88 -1.19 3.52
N GLY A 48 9.87 -1.52 2.69
CA GLY A 48 10.14 -2.90 2.30
C GLY A 48 10.45 -3.80 3.48
N GLN A 49 11.28 -3.33 4.39
CA GLN A 49 11.60 -4.08 5.61
C GLN A 49 10.36 -4.30 6.48
N MET A 50 9.57 -3.25 6.64
CA MET A 50 8.35 -3.28 7.41
C MET A 50 7.33 -4.27 6.80
N LEU A 51 7.11 -4.17 5.50
CA LEU A 51 6.14 -5.00 4.80
C LEU A 51 6.55 -6.47 4.79
N LYS A 52 7.84 -6.74 4.71
CA LYS A 52 8.34 -8.11 4.80
C LYS A 52 7.98 -8.75 6.14
N ARG A 53 8.05 -8.00 7.22
CA ARG A 53 7.72 -8.50 8.56
C ARG A 53 6.27 -8.90 8.69
N ILE A 54 5.36 -8.21 8.01
CA ILE A 54 3.94 -8.55 8.06
C ILE A 54 3.52 -9.52 6.96
N GLY A 55 4.46 -10.00 6.15
CA GLY A 55 4.18 -10.98 5.11
C GLY A 55 3.56 -10.40 3.85
N ALA A 56 3.65 -9.10 3.62
CA ALA A 56 3.19 -8.48 2.40
C ALA A 56 4.20 -8.76 1.28
N LYS A 57 3.71 -9.24 0.14
CA LYS A 57 4.55 -9.66 -0.99
C LYS A 57 4.34 -8.83 -2.25
N ALA A 58 3.47 -7.85 -2.21
CA ALA A 58 3.21 -7.00 -3.36
C ALA A 58 4.46 -6.23 -3.76
N PRO A 59 4.66 -5.97 -5.06
CA PRO A 59 5.75 -5.12 -5.50
C PRO A 59 5.60 -3.70 -4.94
N LEU A 60 6.72 -3.06 -4.69
CA LEU A 60 6.76 -1.71 -4.16
C LEU A 60 7.07 -0.72 -5.29
N LEU A 61 6.40 0.42 -5.24
CA LEU A 61 6.66 1.52 -6.16
C LEU A 61 6.98 2.77 -5.34
N SER A 62 8.13 3.38 -5.60
CA SER A 62 8.44 4.63 -4.92
C SER A 62 7.51 5.72 -5.42
N PHE A 63 6.90 6.44 -4.49
CA PHE A 63 5.94 7.49 -4.81
C PHE A 63 6.12 8.63 -3.82
N TYR A 64 6.81 9.68 -4.24
CA TYR A 64 7.11 10.81 -3.39
C TYR A 64 7.05 12.10 -4.20
N LYS A 65 7.26 13.22 -3.54
CA LYS A 65 7.07 14.55 -4.12
C LYS A 65 7.73 14.73 -5.49
N HIS A 66 8.95 14.21 -5.66
CA HIS A 66 9.73 14.46 -6.87
C HIS A 66 9.44 13.50 -8.02
N ASN A 67 8.71 12.39 -7.79
CA ASN A 67 8.39 11.46 -8.85
C ASN A 67 6.89 11.26 -9.08
N THR A 68 6.05 12.04 -8.42
CA THR A 68 4.58 11.91 -8.51
C THR A 68 4.10 11.99 -9.96
N LYS A 69 4.60 12.95 -10.74
CA LYS A 69 4.16 13.14 -12.13
C LYS A 69 4.46 11.93 -13.00
N SER A 70 5.62 11.29 -12.80
CA SER A 70 6.00 10.13 -13.60
C SER A 70 5.32 8.84 -13.11
N ARG A 71 5.01 8.74 -11.83
CA ARG A 71 4.41 7.52 -11.23
C ARG A 71 2.90 7.50 -11.28
N LEU A 72 2.26 8.68 -11.21
CA LEU A 72 0.80 8.75 -11.14
C LEU A 72 0.10 8.06 -12.30
N PRO A 73 0.53 8.21 -13.57
CA PRO A 73 -0.11 7.50 -14.68
C PRO A 73 -0.08 5.98 -14.52
N GLN A 74 1.00 5.43 -13.97
CA GLN A 74 1.10 3.99 -13.71
C GLN A 74 0.06 3.52 -12.71
N LEU A 75 -0.12 4.30 -11.62
CA LEU A 75 -1.11 3.96 -10.60
C LEU A 75 -2.51 4.02 -11.15
N ILE A 76 -2.82 5.08 -11.92
CA ILE A 76 -4.14 5.26 -12.53
C ILE A 76 -4.46 4.10 -13.48
N GLU A 77 -3.49 3.71 -14.32
CA GLU A 77 -3.69 2.60 -15.24
C GLU A 77 -4.01 1.30 -14.51
N LEU A 78 -3.29 1.01 -13.45
CA LEU A 78 -3.56 -0.19 -12.66
C LEU A 78 -4.95 -0.15 -12.03
N LEU A 79 -5.36 1.00 -11.50
CA LEU A 79 -6.69 1.16 -10.92
C LEU A 79 -7.79 0.99 -11.97
N GLU A 80 -7.60 1.55 -13.16
CA GLU A 80 -8.54 1.41 -14.26
C GLU A 80 -8.67 -0.04 -14.73
N ASN A 81 -7.61 -0.82 -14.57
CA ASN A 81 -7.62 -2.25 -14.89
C ASN A 81 -8.17 -3.11 -13.76
N GLY A 82 -8.73 -2.51 -12.74
CA GLY A 82 -9.37 -3.23 -11.65
C GLY A 82 -8.42 -3.71 -10.56
N GLN A 83 -7.16 -3.28 -10.58
CA GLN A 83 -6.21 -3.64 -9.55
C GLN A 83 -6.46 -2.82 -8.28
N SER A 84 -6.23 -3.43 -7.13
CA SER A 84 -6.29 -2.72 -5.86
C SER A 84 -4.87 -2.36 -5.43
N LEU A 85 -4.72 -1.13 -4.99
CA LEU A 85 -3.42 -0.58 -4.62
C LEU A 85 -3.47 -0.02 -3.20
N ALA A 86 -2.33 0.04 -2.56
CA ALA A 86 -2.18 0.73 -1.28
C ALA A 86 -1.12 1.81 -1.39
N LEU A 87 -1.35 2.91 -0.70
CA LEU A 87 -0.37 3.99 -0.55
C LEU A 87 -0.06 4.10 0.94
N ILE A 88 1.20 3.89 1.29
CA ILE A 88 1.63 4.04 2.67
C ILE A 88 1.98 5.50 2.91
N SER A 89 1.34 6.06 3.92
CA SER A 89 1.57 7.43 4.34
C SER A 89 2.15 7.43 5.75
N ASP A 90 3.31 8.02 5.91
CA ASP A 90 3.92 8.18 7.23
C ASP A 90 3.22 9.33 7.96
N ALA A 91 2.71 9.02 9.12
CA ALA A 91 2.02 10.01 9.91
C ALA A 91 3.01 10.88 10.70
#